data_b203d53e6ae6b67edf01b15be6ba42ed
#
_entry.id   b203d53e6ae6b67edf01b15be6ba42ed
#
_cell.length_a   1.000
_cell.length_b   1.000
_cell.length_c   1.000
_cell.angle_alpha   90.00
_cell.angle_beta   90.00
_cell.angle_gamma   90.00
#
_symmetry.space_group_name_H-M   'P 1'
#
loop_
_entity.id
_entity.type
_entity.pdbx_description
1 polymer ?
#
loop_
_entity_poly.entity_id
_entity_poly.type
_entity_poly.pdbx_seq_one_letter_code
_entity_poly.pdbx_strand_id
1 'polypeptide(L)'
;MAKDKKNIGKKEASREQRFFNRWRRIFQFIITHIFYMIRLKLVYRLEVQGLENVPKDNAYIVAPNHLSTLDPPMIASILPRPVAFMAKKELFANPFMRWWLNWLGSFAVDREKLSVSTIKTVLTIKKTDWVFGIFPQGTRQEPGIVSNITKGFASLAKQTKCGILPIGFVGTHEARYMPFSGKIVIKIGELIPYSDNVEEMVEKWIESIQELTGFKYISEVAV
;
A
#
# COMPACT_ATOMS: atom_id res chain seq x y z
N MET A 1 12.33 -28.92 9.15
CA MET A 1 12.51 -27.45 9.19
C MET A 1 12.56 -26.75 7.83
N ALA A 2 13.24 -27.25 6.78
CA ALA A 2 13.29 -26.57 5.47
C ALA A 2 11.98 -26.67 4.65
N LYS A 3 11.22 -27.78 4.75
CA LYS A 3 9.92 -27.95 4.08
C LYS A 3 8.82 -27.01 4.60
N ASP A 4 8.83 -26.70 5.92
CA ASP A 4 7.83 -25.80 6.51
C ASP A 4 8.03 -24.34 6.08
N LYS A 5 9.25 -23.87 5.94
CA LYS A 5 9.54 -22.50 5.44
C LYS A 5 9.05 -22.29 4.00
N LYS A 6 9.06 -23.33 3.16
CA LYS A 6 8.60 -23.25 1.76
C LYS A 6 7.08 -23.17 1.62
N ASN A 7 6.32 -23.59 2.66
CA ASN A 7 4.86 -23.54 2.69
C ASN A 7 4.29 -22.34 3.43
N ILE A 8 5.15 -21.59 4.16
CA ILE A 8 4.74 -20.37 4.86
C ILE A 8 4.24 -19.34 3.83
N GLY A 9 3.06 -18.81 4.07
CA GLY A 9 2.46 -17.77 3.23
C GLY A 9 1.74 -18.26 1.97
N LYS A 10 1.82 -19.57 1.61
CA LYS A 10 1.08 -20.06 0.42
C LYS A 10 -0.44 -19.91 0.56
N LYS A 11 -0.98 -20.27 1.73
CA LYS A 11 -2.41 -20.11 2.03
C LYS A 11 -2.80 -18.63 2.10
N GLU A 12 -1.91 -17.81 2.57
CA GLU A 12 -2.07 -16.37 2.72
C GLU A 12 -1.85 -15.59 1.41
N ALA A 13 -1.21 -16.19 0.41
CA ALA A 13 -0.96 -15.59 -0.90
C ALA A 13 -2.18 -15.62 -1.83
N SER A 14 -3.07 -16.61 -1.65
CA SER A 14 -4.32 -16.71 -2.41
C SER A 14 -5.50 -16.46 -1.48
N ARG A 15 -6.31 -15.45 -1.77
CA ARG A 15 -7.47 -15.07 -0.96
C ARG A 15 -8.74 -15.19 -1.78
N GLU A 16 -9.71 -15.86 -1.21
CA GLU A 16 -11.08 -15.93 -1.75
C GLU A 16 -11.89 -14.70 -1.35
N GLN A 17 -12.98 -14.42 -2.06
CA GLN A 17 -13.86 -13.27 -1.82
C GLN A 17 -14.39 -13.23 -0.37
N ARG A 18 -14.73 -14.39 0.21
CA ARG A 18 -15.18 -14.50 1.61
C ARG A 18 -14.16 -14.01 2.64
N PHE A 19 -12.86 -13.92 2.27
CA PHE A 19 -11.83 -13.38 3.14
C PHE A 19 -12.01 -11.87 3.35
N PHE A 20 -12.41 -11.12 2.31
CA PHE A 20 -12.62 -9.68 2.34
C PHE A 20 -14.04 -9.35 2.82
N ASN A 21 -14.38 -9.81 4.03
CA ASN A 21 -15.73 -9.73 4.57
C ASN A 21 -15.95 -8.49 5.46
N ARG A 22 -17.22 -8.27 5.81
CA ARG A 22 -17.69 -7.16 6.64
C ARG A 22 -16.96 -7.06 8.00
N TRP A 23 -16.66 -8.19 8.63
CA TRP A 23 -16.02 -8.19 9.96
C TRP A 23 -14.58 -7.68 9.91
N ARG A 24 -13.82 -8.05 8.89
CA ARG A 24 -12.48 -7.50 8.68
C ARG A 24 -12.51 -6.04 8.32
N ARG A 25 -13.48 -5.60 7.52
CA ARG A 25 -13.70 -4.19 7.24
C ARG A 25 -13.96 -3.40 8.52
N ILE A 26 -14.87 -3.87 9.40
CA ILE A 26 -15.15 -3.24 10.70
C ILE A 26 -13.89 -3.22 11.57
N PHE A 27 -13.17 -4.33 11.66
CA PHE A 27 -11.94 -4.42 12.44
C PHE A 27 -10.89 -3.43 11.92
N GLN A 28 -10.62 -3.42 10.61
CA GLN A 28 -9.68 -2.48 10.02
C GLN A 28 -10.11 -1.03 10.31
N PHE A 29 -11.40 -0.71 10.11
CA PHE A 29 -11.94 0.62 10.39
C PHE A 29 -11.71 1.02 11.85
N ILE A 30 -12.06 0.19 12.82
CA ILE A 30 -11.86 0.48 14.25
C ILE A 30 -10.38 0.74 14.52
N ILE A 31 -9.49 -0.14 14.08
CA ILE A 31 -8.05 0.01 14.32
C ILE A 31 -7.50 1.27 13.66
N THR A 32 -7.83 1.52 12.41
CA THR A 32 -7.23 2.64 11.67
C THR A 32 -7.87 3.98 12.03
N HIS A 33 -9.18 4.08 12.11
CA HIS A 33 -9.86 5.35 12.36
C HIS A 33 -9.90 5.73 13.85
N ILE A 34 -10.10 4.77 14.75
CA ILE A 34 -10.16 5.09 16.19
C ILE A 34 -8.76 5.23 16.77
N PHE A 35 -7.89 4.23 16.58
CA PHE A 35 -6.56 4.27 17.20
C PHE A 35 -5.57 5.14 16.43
N TYR A 36 -5.47 4.97 15.09
CA TYR A 36 -4.46 5.70 14.32
C TYR A 36 -4.89 7.13 14.03
N MET A 37 -6.12 7.40 13.58
CA MET A 37 -6.53 8.75 13.21
C MET A 37 -6.53 9.68 14.41
N ILE A 38 -7.01 9.25 15.59
CA ILE A 38 -6.95 10.03 16.82
C ILE A 38 -5.50 10.33 17.15
N ARG A 39 -4.64 9.32 17.18
CA ARG A 39 -3.21 9.49 17.44
C ARG A 39 -2.54 10.41 16.43
N LEU A 40 -2.83 10.25 15.13
CA LEU A 40 -2.22 11.05 14.06
C LEU A 40 -2.63 12.51 14.15
N LYS A 41 -3.91 12.80 14.38
CA LYS A 41 -4.39 14.19 14.52
C LYS A 41 -3.84 14.86 15.77
N LEU A 42 -3.84 14.18 16.92
CA LEU A 42 -3.43 14.76 18.19
C LEU A 42 -1.91 14.86 18.33
N VAL A 43 -1.15 13.89 17.79
CA VAL A 43 0.28 13.76 18.04
C VAL A 43 1.14 14.28 16.88
N TYR A 44 0.67 14.14 15.62
CA TYR A 44 1.53 14.37 14.45
C TYR A 44 1.01 15.46 13.49
N ARG A 45 0.02 16.24 13.85
CA ARG A 45 -0.53 17.29 13.00
C ARG A 45 -0.74 16.83 11.55
N LEU A 46 -1.48 15.71 11.39
CA LEU A 46 -1.76 15.13 10.09
C LEU A 46 -2.53 16.11 9.21
N GLU A 47 -1.99 16.36 8.02
CA GLU A 47 -2.65 17.08 6.93
C GLU A 47 -2.87 16.11 5.77
N VAL A 48 -4.07 16.11 5.19
CA VAL A 48 -4.44 15.31 4.03
C VAL A 48 -4.95 16.22 2.94
N GLN A 49 -4.39 16.08 1.73
CA GLN A 49 -4.75 16.86 0.54
C GLN A 49 -5.14 15.90 -0.60
N GLY A 50 -6.02 16.34 -1.51
CA GLY A 50 -6.39 15.58 -2.70
C GLY A 50 -7.37 14.43 -2.45
N LEU A 51 -8.16 14.46 -1.35
CA LEU A 51 -9.18 13.42 -1.10
C LEU A 51 -10.24 13.34 -2.22
N GLU A 52 -10.47 14.42 -2.91
CA GLU A 52 -11.36 14.51 -4.08
C GLU A 52 -10.88 13.65 -5.26
N ASN A 53 -9.60 13.33 -5.34
CA ASN A 53 -9.00 12.49 -6.38
C ASN A 53 -9.27 10.98 -6.17
N VAL A 54 -9.80 10.60 -4.99
CA VAL A 54 -10.08 9.19 -4.71
C VAL A 54 -11.29 8.72 -5.54
N PRO A 55 -11.12 7.71 -6.42
CA PRO A 55 -12.24 7.22 -7.23
C PRO A 55 -13.39 6.67 -6.39
N LYS A 56 -14.61 6.88 -6.87
CA LYS A 56 -15.83 6.37 -6.20
C LYS A 56 -15.97 4.86 -6.28
N ASP A 57 -15.43 4.25 -7.32
CA ASP A 57 -15.38 2.78 -7.48
C ASP A 57 -14.12 2.19 -6.82
N ASN A 58 -13.85 0.91 -7.06
CA ASN A 58 -12.67 0.20 -6.55
C ASN A 58 -11.76 -0.31 -7.68
N ALA A 59 -11.88 0.27 -8.89
CA ALA A 59 -11.08 -0.12 -10.04
C ALA A 59 -9.71 0.57 -10.07
N TYR A 60 -9.10 0.73 -8.90
CA TYR A 60 -7.77 1.34 -8.77
C TYR A 60 -6.88 0.59 -7.77
N ILE A 61 -5.59 0.78 -7.93
CA ILE A 61 -4.53 0.31 -7.05
C ILE A 61 -3.98 1.51 -6.29
N VAL A 62 -3.95 1.44 -4.97
CA VAL A 62 -3.31 2.45 -4.12
C VAL A 62 -1.81 2.23 -4.15
N ALA A 63 -1.06 3.20 -4.65
CA ALA A 63 0.37 3.09 -4.90
C ALA A 63 1.16 4.25 -4.24
N PRO A 64 1.41 4.20 -2.93
CA PRO A 64 2.16 5.24 -2.22
C PRO A 64 3.67 5.05 -2.31
N ASN A 65 4.44 6.13 -2.07
CA ASN A 65 5.83 5.99 -1.65
C ASN A 65 5.90 5.40 -0.23
N HIS A 66 7.06 4.87 0.18
CA HIS A 66 7.19 4.14 1.45
C HIS A 66 8.35 4.66 2.29
N LEU A 67 8.04 5.30 3.41
CA LEU A 67 9.00 5.88 4.35
C LEU A 67 8.94 5.24 5.75
N SER A 68 7.77 4.73 6.16
CA SER A 68 7.53 4.29 7.53
C SER A 68 6.67 3.02 7.60
N THR A 69 6.81 2.27 8.68
CA THR A 69 5.86 1.18 9.04
C THR A 69 4.46 1.69 9.35
N LEU A 70 4.30 3.00 9.55
CA LEU A 70 3.01 3.65 9.80
C LEU A 70 2.25 3.99 8.50
N ASP A 71 2.90 3.95 7.33
CA ASP A 71 2.27 4.32 6.06
C ASP A 71 1.01 3.48 5.74
N PRO A 72 1.03 2.12 5.84
CA PRO A 72 -0.15 1.33 5.54
C PRO A 72 -1.38 1.67 6.41
N PRO A 73 -1.27 1.75 7.76
CA PRO A 73 -2.41 2.13 8.58
C PRO A 73 -2.85 3.59 8.38
N MET A 74 -1.95 4.50 8.02
CA MET A 74 -2.30 5.88 7.68
C MET A 74 -3.19 5.92 6.43
N ILE A 75 -2.81 5.22 5.36
CA ILE A 75 -3.63 5.13 4.15
C ILE A 75 -5.01 4.54 4.47
N ALA A 76 -5.04 3.42 5.20
CA ALA A 76 -6.30 2.78 5.56
C ALA A 76 -7.17 3.66 6.48
N SER A 77 -6.61 4.68 7.15
CA SER A 77 -7.35 5.62 7.99
C SER A 77 -7.94 6.81 7.25
N ILE A 78 -7.45 7.13 6.05
CA ILE A 78 -7.90 8.29 5.27
C ILE A 78 -8.78 7.92 4.08
N LEU A 79 -8.64 6.70 3.55
CA LEU A 79 -9.41 6.26 2.40
C LEU A 79 -10.82 5.79 2.81
N PRO A 80 -11.85 6.03 1.98
CA PRO A 80 -13.23 5.66 2.29
C PRO A 80 -13.48 4.15 2.20
N ARG A 81 -12.57 3.42 1.53
CA ARG A 81 -12.64 1.96 1.34
C ARG A 81 -11.54 1.26 2.13
N PRO A 82 -11.80 0.06 2.66
CA PRO A 82 -10.76 -0.72 3.31
C PRO A 82 -9.68 -1.13 2.30
N VAL A 83 -8.42 -1.12 2.74
CA VAL A 83 -7.27 -1.37 1.87
C VAL A 83 -6.62 -2.71 2.21
N ALA A 84 -6.52 -3.59 1.23
CA ALA A 84 -5.82 -4.87 1.31
C ALA A 84 -4.38 -4.70 0.84
N PHE A 85 -3.43 -4.59 1.78
CA PHE A 85 -2.01 -4.43 1.45
C PHE A 85 -1.33 -5.78 1.21
N MET A 86 -0.39 -5.78 0.25
CA MET A 86 0.59 -6.85 0.14
C MET A 86 1.59 -6.77 1.30
N ALA A 87 1.81 -7.88 1.98
CA ALA A 87 2.81 -7.98 3.04
C ALA A 87 3.82 -9.09 2.74
N LYS A 88 5.06 -8.90 3.16
CA LYS A 88 6.14 -9.87 2.98
C LYS A 88 5.77 -11.22 3.60
N LYS A 89 5.94 -12.33 2.84
CA LYS A 89 5.53 -13.68 3.26
C LYS A 89 6.11 -14.10 4.61
N GLU A 90 7.33 -13.64 4.94
CA GLU A 90 8.02 -13.95 6.18
C GLU A 90 7.30 -13.40 7.42
N LEU A 91 6.53 -12.31 7.28
CA LEU A 91 5.72 -11.77 8.37
C LEU A 91 4.60 -12.73 8.81
N PHE A 92 4.14 -13.57 7.91
CA PHE A 92 3.12 -14.59 8.21
C PHE A 92 3.70 -15.84 8.91
N ALA A 93 5.02 -15.93 9.08
CA ALA A 93 5.66 -17.01 9.84
C ALA A 93 5.36 -16.89 11.34
N ASN A 94 5.29 -15.66 11.87
CA ASN A 94 4.91 -15.42 13.24
C ASN A 94 3.38 -15.56 13.40
N PRO A 95 2.87 -16.42 14.31
CA PRO A 95 1.43 -16.66 14.48
C PRO A 95 0.63 -15.40 14.85
N PHE A 96 1.15 -14.55 15.72
CA PHE A 96 0.50 -13.30 16.13
C PHE A 96 0.45 -12.32 14.95
N MET A 97 1.57 -12.13 14.23
CA MET A 97 1.63 -11.26 13.05
C MET A 97 0.71 -11.76 11.94
N ARG A 98 0.66 -13.07 11.72
CA ARG A 98 -0.26 -13.71 10.77
C ARG A 98 -1.73 -13.44 11.14
N TRP A 99 -2.10 -13.61 12.41
CA TRP A 99 -3.43 -13.30 12.89
C TRP A 99 -3.76 -11.81 12.67
N TRP A 100 -2.87 -10.91 13.05
CA TRP A 100 -3.03 -9.47 12.92
C TRP A 100 -3.20 -9.03 11.46
N LEU A 101 -2.27 -9.46 10.58
CA LEU A 101 -2.31 -9.14 9.15
C LEU A 101 -3.56 -9.71 8.46
N ASN A 102 -3.99 -10.90 8.85
CA ASN A 102 -5.22 -11.50 8.33
C ASN A 102 -6.45 -10.68 8.71
N TRP A 103 -6.52 -10.16 9.93
CA TRP A 103 -7.63 -9.30 10.35
C TRP A 103 -7.60 -7.93 9.67
N LEU A 104 -6.43 -7.41 9.36
CA LEU A 104 -6.27 -6.20 8.58
C LEU A 104 -6.51 -6.40 7.06
N GLY A 105 -6.89 -7.59 6.61
CA GLY A 105 -7.16 -7.86 5.20
C GLY A 105 -5.91 -8.02 4.34
N SER A 106 -4.72 -8.07 4.93
CA SER A 106 -3.47 -8.23 4.19
C SER A 106 -3.27 -9.65 3.68
N PHE A 107 -2.49 -9.80 2.61
CA PHE A 107 -2.13 -11.10 2.06
C PHE A 107 -0.63 -11.19 1.75
N ALA A 108 -0.13 -12.42 1.75
CA ALA A 108 1.30 -12.69 1.59
C ALA A 108 1.73 -12.58 0.14
N VAL A 109 2.91 -12.01 -0.09
CA VAL A 109 3.53 -11.94 -1.41
C VAL A 109 5.00 -12.33 -1.33
N ASP A 110 5.46 -13.00 -2.37
CA ASP A 110 6.87 -13.11 -2.68
C ASP A 110 7.24 -11.91 -3.56
N ARG A 111 8.07 -11.01 -3.03
CA ARG A 111 8.40 -9.75 -3.73
C ARG A 111 9.30 -9.93 -4.94
N GLU A 112 9.99 -11.07 -5.02
CA GLU A 112 10.89 -11.37 -6.13
C GLU A 112 10.15 -11.78 -7.41
N LYS A 113 8.92 -12.30 -7.27
CA LYS A 113 8.12 -12.77 -8.40
C LYS A 113 6.64 -12.44 -8.25
N LEU A 114 6.11 -11.70 -9.21
CA LEU A 114 4.67 -11.53 -9.34
C LEU A 114 4.04 -12.90 -9.66
N SER A 115 3.34 -13.47 -8.68
CA SER A 115 2.76 -14.80 -8.82
C SER A 115 1.32 -14.74 -9.36
N VAL A 116 0.89 -15.80 -10.03
CA VAL A 116 -0.50 -15.97 -10.48
C VAL A 116 -1.49 -15.87 -9.30
N SER A 117 -1.09 -16.33 -8.11
CA SER A 117 -1.92 -16.19 -6.89
C SER A 117 -2.12 -14.74 -6.49
N THR A 118 -1.11 -13.88 -6.65
CA THR A 118 -1.22 -12.43 -6.40
C THR A 118 -2.24 -11.80 -7.35
N ILE A 119 -2.13 -12.07 -8.65
CA ILE A 119 -3.07 -11.54 -9.66
C ILE A 119 -4.50 -11.98 -9.35
N LYS A 120 -4.71 -13.27 -9.07
CA LYS A 120 -6.02 -13.83 -8.67
C LYS A 120 -6.57 -13.13 -7.43
N THR A 121 -5.73 -12.86 -6.43
CA THR A 121 -6.15 -12.17 -5.21
C THR A 121 -6.56 -10.73 -5.50
N VAL A 122 -5.82 -9.99 -6.32
CA VAL A 122 -6.18 -8.61 -6.73
C VAL A 122 -7.50 -8.59 -7.50
N LEU A 123 -7.70 -9.53 -8.44
CA LEU A 123 -8.98 -9.69 -9.16
C LEU A 123 -10.14 -10.05 -8.22
N THR A 124 -9.85 -10.78 -7.14
CA THR A 124 -10.85 -11.09 -6.11
C THR A 124 -11.20 -9.85 -5.29
N ILE A 125 -10.21 -9.04 -4.91
CA ILE A 125 -10.41 -7.77 -4.20
C ILE A 125 -11.31 -6.85 -5.01
N LYS A 126 -11.07 -6.74 -6.32
CA LYS A 126 -11.90 -5.92 -7.24
C LYS A 126 -13.38 -6.30 -7.25
N LYS A 127 -13.74 -7.52 -6.85
CA LYS A 127 -15.14 -7.99 -6.73
C LYS A 127 -15.76 -7.70 -5.34
N THR A 128 -15.07 -6.95 -4.50
CA THR A 128 -15.49 -6.61 -3.14
C THR A 128 -15.51 -5.09 -2.94
N ASP A 129 -15.83 -4.63 -1.73
CA ASP A 129 -15.73 -3.21 -1.36
C ASP A 129 -14.30 -2.75 -1.07
N TRP A 130 -13.34 -3.67 -1.07
CA TRP A 130 -11.93 -3.40 -0.77
C TRP A 130 -11.20 -2.86 -1.99
N VAL A 131 -10.13 -2.13 -1.72
CA VAL A 131 -9.14 -1.72 -2.74
C VAL A 131 -7.79 -2.37 -2.44
N PHE A 132 -7.01 -2.57 -3.47
CA PHE A 132 -5.69 -3.16 -3.35
C PHE A 132 -4.63 -2.08 -3.15
N GLY A 133 -3.71 -2.31 -2.19
CA GLY A 133 -2.59 -1.42 -1.89
C GLY A 133 -1.24 -2.10 -2.08
N ILE A 134 -0.32 -1.41 -2.76
CA ILE A 134 1.04 -1.86 -3.00
C ILE A 134 2.00 -0.67 -2.90
N PHE A 135 3.16 -0.88 -2.30
CA PHE A 135 4.26 0.07 -2.32
C PHE A 135 5.19 -0.24 -3.50
N PRO A 136 5.23 0.60 -4.56
CA PRO A 136 6.03 0.35 -5.77
C PRO A 136 7.52 0.16 -5.52
N GLN A 137 8.04 0.76 -4.48
CA GLN A 137 9.44 0.66 -4.06
C GLN A 137 9.79 -0.66 -3.36
N GLY A 138 8.79 -1.45 -2.96
CA GLY A 138 8.96 -2.75 -2.31
C GLY A 138 9.55 -2.70 -0.90
N THR A 139 10.35 -1.70 -0.57
CA THR A 139 10.99 -1.47 0.72
C THR A 139 10.86 0.00 1.12
N ARG A 140 11.05 0.30 2.41
CA ARG A 140 11.09 1.69 2.88
C ARG A 140 12.35 2.37 2.34
N GLN A 141 12.19 3.63 1.97
CA GLN A 141 13.24 4.48 1.40
C GLN A 141 13.62 5.60 2.36
N GLU A 142 14.78 6.19 2.10
CA GLU A 142 15.18 7.42 2.77
C GLU A 142 14.33 8.62 2.30
N PRO A 143 14.04 9.57 3.19
CA PRO A 143 13.31 10.77 2.84
C PRO A 143 14.05 11.60 1.79
N GLY A 144 13.30 12.28 0.91
CA GLY A 144 13.85 13.13 -0.13
C GLY A 144 14.18 12.40 -1.43
N ILE A 145 14.10 11.07 -1.44
CA ILE A 145 14.47 10.24 -2.60
C ILE A 145 13.32 9.33 -3.01
N VAL A 146 13.12 9.18 -4.32
CA VAL A 146 12.27 8.16 -4.94
C VAL A 146 13.18 7.24 -5.75
N SER A 147 13.32 6.00 -5.34
CA SER A 147 14.23 5.02 -5.97
C SER A 147 13.70 3.59 -5.87
N ASN A 148 14.43 2.64 -6.44
CA ASN A 148 14.14 1.19 -6.36
C ASN A 148 12.71 0.82 -6.81
N ILE A 149 12.23 1.44 -7.88
CA ILE A 149 10.86 1.24 -8.35
C ILE A 149 10.77 -0.07 -9.15
N THR A 150 9.86 -0.94 -8.73
CA THR A 150 9.58 -2.19 -9.42
C THR A 150 8.42 -2.03 -10.39
N LYS A 151 8.50 -2.61 -11.58
CA LYS A 151 7.41 -2.58 -12.59
C LYS A 151 6.19 -3.43 -12.19
N GLY A 152 6.26 -4.15 -11.06
CA GLY A 152 5.23 -5.09 -10.62
C GLY A 152 3.86 -4.45 -10.40
N PHE A 153 3.78 -3.25 -9.84
CA PHE A 153 2.51 -2.56 -9.59
C PHE A 153 1.82 -2.15 -10.89
N ALA A 154 2.57 -1.63 -11.87
CA ALA A 154 2.04 -1.26 -13.18
C ALA A 154 1.64 -2.50 -14.01
N SER A 155 2.41 -3.59 -13.91
CA SER A 155 2.03 -4.87 -14.51
C SER A 155 0.73 -5.43 -13.92
N LEU A 156 0.50 -5.27 -12.60
CA LEU A 156 -0.77 -5.62 -11.96
C LEU A 156 -1.90 -4.72 -12.43
N ALA A 157 -1.68 -3.41 -12.54
CA ALA A 157 -2.65 -2.46 -13.06
C ALA A 157 -3.12 -2.85 -14.47
N LYS A 158 -2.18 -3.16 -15.37
CA LYS A 158 -2.47 -3.67 -16.72
C LYS A 158 -3.30 -4.95 -16.69
N GLN A 159 -2.87 -5.96 -15.94
CA GLN A 159 -3.52 -7.29 -15.93
C GLN A 159 -4.91 -7.26 -15.28
N THR A 160 -5.13 -6.35 -14.34
CA THR A 160 -6.41 -6.23 -13.62
C THR A 160 -7.30 -5.13 -14.19
N LYS A 161 -6.81 -4.37 -15.17
CA LYS A 161 -7.48 -3.19 -15.74
C LYS A 161 -7.91 -2.21 -14.65
N CYS A 162 -6.99 -1.90 -13.75
CA CYS A 162 -7.16 -0.94 -12.67
C CYS A 162 -6.28 0.29 -12.93
N GLY A 163 -6.79 1.48 -12.62
CA GLY A 163 -5.97 2.69 -12.55
C GLY A 163 -4.99 2.62 -11.38
N ILE A 164 -4.03 3.53 -11.32
CA ILE A 164 -3.07 3.66 -10.23
C ILE A 164 -3.34 4.99 -9.53
N LEU A 165 -3.61 4.95 -8.21
CA LEU A 165 -3.78 6.13 -7.38
C LEU A 165 -2.47 6.40 -6.64
N PRO A 166 -1.67 7.38 -7.08
CA PRO A 166 -0.43 7.75 -6.42
C PRO A 166 -0.74 8.50 -5.12
N ILE A 167 0.00 8.19 -4.06
CA ILE A 167 -0.11 8.88 -2.77
C ILE A 167 1.29 9.23 -2.29
N GLY A 168 1.53 10.53 -2.06
CA GLY A 168 2.79 11.05 -1.54
C GLY A 168 2.76 11.19 -0.02
N PHE A 169 3.71 10.55 0.65
CA PHE A 169 3.98 10.74 2.08
C PHE A 169 5.17 11.67 2.28
N VAL A 170 5.02 12.64 3.18
CA VAL A 170 6.09 13.52 3.66
C VAL A 170 6.06 13.55 5.18
N GLY A 171 7.21 13.40 5.84
CA GLY A 171 7.36 13.49 7.30
C GLY A 171 7.01 12.23 8.09
N THR A 172 6.55 11.13 7.47
CA THR A 172 6.15 9.92 8.20
C THR A 172 7.32 9.18 8.87
N HIS A 173 8.54 9.36 8.40
CA HIS A 173 9.75 8.80 9.01
C HIS A 173 10.05 9.42 10.38
N GLU A 174 9.83 10.72 10.55
CA GLU A 174 10.05 11.45 11.81
C GLU A 174 9.02 11.06 12.87
N ALA A 175 7.78 10.83 12.49
CA ALA A 175 6.68 10.47 13.36
C ALA A 175 6.94 9.24 14.25
N ARG A 176 7.88 8.40 13.87
CA ARG A 176 8.26 7.20 14.64
C ARG A 176 9.02 7.55 15.93
N TYR A 177 9.81 8.61 15.90
CA TYR A 177 10.80 8.88 16.94
C TYR A 177 10.41 10.04 17.86
N MET A 178 9.64 11.01 17.37
CA MET A 178 9.32 12.21 18.13
C MET A 178 7.84 12.58 18.02
N PRO A 179 6.98 12.12 18.94
CA PRO A 179 5.62 12.61 19.04
C PRO A 179 5.63 14.12 19.29
N PHE A 180 4.72 14.84 18.64
CA PHE A 180 4.56 16.31 18.67
C PHE A 180 5.61 17.15 17.90
N SER A 181 6.63 16.54 17.30
CA SER A 181 7.72 17.26 16.65
C SER A 181 7.59 17.41 15.13
N GLY A 182 6.79 16.59 14.47
CA GLY A 182 6.69 16.58 13.02
C GLY A 182 5.30 16.88 12.49
N LYS A 183 5.26 17.41 11.27
CA LYS A 183 4.04 17.51 10.46
C LYS A 183 4.05 16.36 9.47
N ILE A 184 3.00 15.52 9.49
CA ILE A 184 2.78 14.51 8.47
C ILE A 184 1.87 15.09 7.41
N VAL A 185 2.31 15.06 6.16
CA VAL A 185 1.50 15.44 5.01
C VAL A 185 1.28 14.23 4.12
N ILE A 186 0.02 13.96 3.80
CA ILE A 186 -0.39 12.93 2.83
C ILE A 186 -1.07 13.65 1.69
N LYS A 187 -0.52 13.49 0.48
CA LYS A 187 -1.10 14.07 -0.73
C LYS A 187 -1.55 12.98 -1.67
N ILE A 188 -2.79 13.02 -2.11
CA ILE A 188 -3.38 12.08 -3.05
C ILE A 188 -3.37 12.73 -4.42
N GLY A 189 -2.64 12.14 -5.37
CA GLY A 189 -2.56 12.62 -6.74
C GLY A 189 -3.75 12.21 -7.60
N GLU A 190 -3.76 12.69 -8.84
CA GLU A 190 -4.74 12.28 -9.82
C GLU A 190 -4.60 10.80 -10.19
N LEU A 191 -5.72 10.18 -10.53
CA LEU A 191 -5.73 8.77 -10.95
C LEU A 191 -5.00 8.63 -12.29
N ILE A 192 -3.96 7.81 -12.31
CA ILE A 192 -3.30 7.39 -13.54
C ILE A 192 -4.14 6.25 -14.14
N PRO A 193 -4.76 6.43 -15.32
CA PRO A 193 -5.53 5.37 -15.95
C PRO A 193 -4.63 4.19 -16.31
N TYR A 194 -5.18 2.98 -16.30
CA TYR A 194 -4.43 1.83 -16.77
C TYR A 194 -4.10 1.97 -18.26
N SER A 195 -2.94 1.49 -18.65
CA SER A 195 -2.45 1.44 -20.02
C SER A 195 -1.86 0.06 -20.31
N ASP A 196 -1.81 -0.31 -21.59
CA ASP A 196 -1.04 -1.48 -22.01
C ASP A 196 0.47 -1.24 -21.98
N ASN A 197 0.90 0.02 -21.89
CA ASN A 197 2.29 0.41 -21.71
C ASN A 197 2.63 0.51 -20.22
N VAL A 198 3.33 -0.51 -19.72
CA VAL A 198 3.74 -0.60 -18.31
C VAL A 198 4.77 0.48 -17.96
N GLU A 199 5.69 0.76 -18.87
CA GLU A 199 6.73 1.78 -18.70
C GLU A 199 6.12 3.16 -18.53
N GLU A 200 5.17 3.53 -19.36
CA GLU A 200 4.44 4.81 -19.27
C GLU A 200 3.74 4.98 -17.92
N MET A 201 3.10 3.92 -17.41
CA MET A 201 2.45 3.97 -16.10
C MET A 201 3.46 4.15 -14.95
N VAL A 202 4.65 3.56 -15.07
CA VAL A 202 5.74 3.74 -14.10
C VAL A 202 6.26 5.16 -14.13
N GLU A 203 6.52 5.72 -15.30
CA GLU A 203 7.01 7.10 -15.49
C GLU A 203 6.00 8.11 -14.92
N LYS A 204 4.72 8.00 -15.26
CA LYS A 204 3.66 8.85 -14.69
C LYS A 204 3.55 8.74 -13.17
N TRP A 205 3.76 7.54 -12.62
CA TRP A 205 3.78 7.37 -11.16
C TRP A 205 4.99 8.09 -10.53
N ILE A 206 6.18 8.00 -11.14
CA ILE A 206 7.38 8.69 -10.68
C ILE A 206 7.15 10.20 -10.67
N GLU A 207 6.68 10.75 -11.80
CA GLU A 207 6.38 12.17 -11.96
C GLU A 207 5.40 12.65 -10.91
N SER A 208 4.29 11.90 -10.72
CA SER A 208 3.28 12.22 -9.72
C SER A 208 3.83 12.20 -8.29
N ILE A 209 4.64 11.20 -7.92
CA ILE A 209 5.24 11.16 -6.58
C ILE A 209 6.25 12.30 -6.38
N GLN A 210 7.04 12.66 -7.40
CA GLN A 210 7.94 13.82 -7.33
C GLN A 210 7.15 15.12 -7.10
N GLU A 211 6.07 15.33 -7.82
CA GLU A 211 5.19 16.50 -7.66
C GLU A 211 4.54 16.54 -6.26
N LEU A 212 3.97 15.43 -5.81
CA LEU A 212 3.30 15.33 -4.53
C LEU A 212 4.24 15.55 -3.33
N THR A 213 5.48 15.04 -3.43
CA THR A 213 6.41 15.00 -2.29
C THR A 213 7.52 16.04 -2.37
N GLY A 214 7.89 16.49 -3.56
CA GLY A 214 9.10 17.27 -3.82
C GLY A 214 10.38 16.44 -3.79
N PHE A 215 10.28 15.09 -3.75
CA PHE A 215 11.42 14.20 -3.68
C PHE A 215 12.08 14.04 -5.06
N LYS A 216 13.40 13.79 -5.07
CA LYS A 216 14.14 13.59 -6.32
C LYS A 216 14.12 12.11 -6.72
N TYR A 217 13.84 11.84 -7.99
CA TYR A 217 13.99 10.50 -8.55
C TYR A 217 15.47 10.19 -8.83
N ILE A 218 15.90 9.00 -8.41
CA ILE A 218 17.23 8.45 -8.68
C ILE A 218 17.03 7.10 -9.34
N SER A 219 17.44 6.96 -10.61
CA SER A 219 17.19 5.75 -11.42
C SER A 219 17.89 4.50 -10.91
N GLU A 220 19.06 4.65 -10.29
CA GLU A 220 19.80 3.58 -9.63
C GLU A 220 20.48 4.14 -8.38
N VAL A 221 20.24 3.51 -7.22
CA VAL A 221 21.15 3.67 -6.09
C VAL A 221 22.26 2.67 -6.35
N ALA A 222 23.44 3.15 -6.77
CA ALA A 222 24.62 2.30 -6.82
C ALA A 222 24.87 1.74 -5.41
N VAL A 223 24.74 0.41 -5.28
CA VAL A 223 25.08 -0.33 -4.10
C VAL A 223 26.57 -0.58 -4.06
#